data_87bece34c0c8b1a66d951bcadfde7411
#
_entry.id   87bece34c0c8b1a66d951bcadfde7411
#
_cell.length_a   1.000
_cell.length_b   1.000
_cell.length_c   1.000
_cell.angle_alpha   90.00
_cell.angle_beta   90.00
_cell.angle_gamma   90.00
#
_symmetry.space_group_name_H-M   'P 1'
#
loop_
_entity.id
_entity.type
_entity.pdbx_description
1 polymer ?
#
loop_
_entity_poly.entity_id
_entity_poly.type
_entity_poly.pdbx_seq_one_letter_code
_entity_poly.pdbx_strand_id
1 'polypeptide(L)'
;HYPLRRQRQMCIRDRYQNPGAGTQTAALVICDYNDVNVESYNGTSWTEVNNVNTGRYSSTAFGIQTSAATFGGSNPSSPRTAATEQFDGTSWTEVGDMTLARFQSGSAGTVTSGLCISGGGQPSTPTSGLRTETEEWTGDYVAAASVTSS
;
A
#
# COMPACT_ATOMS: atom_id res chain seq x y z
N HIS A 1 -28.14 21.69 -5.60
CA HIS A 1 -26.68 21.57 -5.77
C HIS A 1 -25.95 20.92 -4.60
N TYR A 2 -26.56 19.94 -3.89
CA TYR A 2 -25.94 19.32 -2.72
C TYR A 2 -25.72 17.80 -2.75
N PRO A 3 -25.82 17.06 -3.89
CA PRO A 3 -25.55 15.62 -3.87
C PRO A 3 -24.07 15.27 -3.77
N LEU A 4 -23.17 16.13 -4.29
CA LEU A 4 -21.73 15.85 -4.36
C LEU A 4 -21.00 15.92 -3.02
N ARG A 5 -21.52 16.65 -2.03
CA ARG A 5 -20.91 16.74 -0.70
C ARG A 5 -21.14 15.49 0.15
N ARG A 6 -22.26 14.79 -0.03
CA ARG A 6 -22.54 13.57 0.76
C ARG A 6 -21.70 12.38 0.31
N GLN A 7 -21.41 12.26 -0.98
CA GLN A 7 -20.55 11.18 -1.47
C GLN A 7 -19.08 11.39 -1.10
N ARG A 8 -18.60 12.63 -1.04
CA ARG A 8 -17.26 12.95 -0.52
C ARG A 8 -17.11 12.66 0.97
N GLN A 9 -18.18 12.74 1.74
CA GLN A 9 -18.13 12.50 3.19
C GLN A 9 -18.07 11.01 3.56
N MET A 10 -18.51 10.09 2.71
CA MET A 10 -18.40 8.65 3.01
C MET A 10 -16.98 8.11 2.85
N CYS A 11 -16.15 8.72 1.99
CA CYS A 11 -14.75 8.31 1.80
C CYS A 11 -13.74 9.07 2.67
N ILE A 12 -14.15 10.21 3.24
CA ILE A 12 -13.27 11.06 4.09
C ILE A 12 -13.38 10.67 5.56
N ARG A 13 -14.31 9.81 5.91
CA ARG A 13 -14.57 9.47 7.31
C ARG A 13 -13.49 8.52 7.81
N ASP A 14 -12.61 9.09 8.62
CA ASP A 14 -11.75 8.37 9.55
C ASP A 14 -10.56 7.59 8.94
N ARG A 15 -10.12 7.93 7.72
CA ARG A 15 -8.95 7.28 7.10
C ARG A 15 -7.69 8.11 7.28
N TYR A 16 -6.67 7.48 7.83
CA TYR A 16 -5.38 8.09 8.12
C TYR A 16 -4.24 7.26 7.53
N GLN A 17 -3.42 7.90 6.67
CA GLN A 17 -2.21 7.29 6.09
C GLN A 17 -2.47 6.04 5.24
N ASN A 18 -3.48 6.08 4.39
CA ASN A 18 -3.86 4.97 3.52
C ASN A 18 -3.09 4.98 2.21
N PRO A 19 -2.66 3.82 1.71
CA PRO A 19 -2.21 3.70 0.34
C PRO A 19 -3.39 3.63 -0.62
N GLY A 20 -3.14 4.08 -1.85
CA GLY A 20 -4.08 3.95 -2.95
C GLY A 20 -3.41 3.44 -4.21
N ALA A 21 -4.20 2.80 -5.06
CA ALA A 21 -3.76 2.33 -6.38
C ALA A 21 -4.83 2.62 -7.43
N GLY A 22 -4.44 2.85 -8.68
CA GLY A 22 -5.37 3.07 -9.77
C GLY A 22 -5.28 4.45 -10.40
N THR A 23 -6.39 4.87 -10.99
CA THR A 23 -6.53 6.12 -11.74
C THR A 23 -7.63 7.00 -11.16
N GLN A 24 -7.80 8.19 -11.73
CA GLN A 24 -8.86 9.13 -11.33
C GLN A 24 -10.29 8.54 -11.43
N THR A 25 -10.53 7.61 -12.35
CA THR A 25 -11.84 7.02 -12.62
C THR A 25 -11.98 5.58 -12.16
N ALA A 26 -10.88 4.96 -11.72
CA ALA A 26 -10.86 3.57 -11.28
C ALA A 26 -9.74 3.38 -10.24
N ALA A 27 -10.08 3.40 -8.97
CA ALA A 27 -9.10 3.39 -7.88
C ALA A 27 -9.47 2.46 -6.75
N LEU A 28 -8.46 2.06 -5.98
CA LEU A 28 -8.59 1.42 -4.68
C LEU A 28 -8.05 2.34 -3.59
N VAL A 29 -8.70 2.32 -2.44
CA VAL A 29 -8.14 2.79 -1.16
C VAL A 29 -8.05 1.58 -0.25
N ILE A 30 -6.86 1.34 0.28
CA ILE A 30 -6.51 0.08 0.91
C ILE A 30 -6.23 0.33 2.39
N CYS A 31 -6.96 -0.37 3.26
CA CYS A 31 -6.87 -0.39 4.72
C CYS A 31 -6.68 0.98 5.40
N ASP A 32 -6.65 0.98 6.72
CA ASP A 32 -6.47 2.14 7.57
C ASP A 32 -5.84 1.72 8.91
N TYR A 33 -5.63 2.69 9.79
CA TYR A 33 -5.20 2.47 11.16
C TYR A 33 -6.18 1.54 11.88
N ASN A 34 -5.79 0.30 12.11
CA ASN A 34 -6.60 -0.77 12.71
C ASN A 34 -7.75 -1.31 11.85
N ASP A 35 -7.81 -1.01 10.57
CA ASP A 35 -8.85 -1.51 9.69
C ASP A 35 -8.27 -2.32 8.53
N VAL A 36 -9.01 -3.28 8.04
CA VAL A 36 -8.69 -4.14 6.89
C VAL A 36 -9.48 -3.77 5.64
N ASN A 37 -10.41 -2.82 5.76
CA ASN A 37 -11.37 -2.48 4.71
C ASN A 37 -10.69 -1.91 3.48
N VAL A 38 -11.16 -2.35 2.33
CA VAL A 38 -10.76 -1.86 1.02
C VAL A 38 -11.98 -1.34 0.29
N GLU A 39 -11.85 -0.16 -0.29
CA GLU A 39 -12.90 0.43 -1.11
C GLU A 39 -12.41 0.66 -2.54
N SER A 40 -13.30 0.38 -3.46
CA SER A 40 -13.11 0.53 -4.89
C SER A 40 -13.94 1.68 -5.43
N TYR A 41 -13.34 2.55 -6.24
CA TYR A 41 -13.97 3.67 -6.91
C TYR A 41 -14.15 3.40 -8.39
N ASN A 42 -15.36 3.56 -8.91
CA ASN A 42 -15.71 3.30 -10.31
C ASN A 42 -15.86 4.57 -11.17
N GLY A 43 -15.34 5.70 -10.70
CA GLY A 43 -15.50 7.01 -11.35
C GLY A 43 -16.71 7.81 -10.85
N THR A 44 -17.64 7.19 -10.13
CA THR A 44 -18.86 7.81 -9.64
C THR A 44 -19.09 7.57 -8.16
N SER A 45 -18.88 6.35 -7.69
CA SER A 45 -19.16 5.93 -6.31
C SER A 45 -18.07 5.00 -5.78
N TRP A 46 -17.96 4.96 -4.46
CA TRP A 46 -17.14 4.02 -3.74
C TRP A 46 -17.98 2.81 -3.30
N THR A 47 -17.39 1.64 -3.37
CA THR A 47 -18.00 0.38 -2.95
C THR A 47 -16.96 -0.42 -2.17
N GLU A 48 -17.36 -0.97 -1.03
CA GLU A 48 -16.51 -1.87 -0.25
C GLU A 48 -16.28 -3.17 -1.04
N VAL A 49 -15.04 -3.62 -1.09
CA VAL A 49 -14.60 -4.86 -1.74
C VAL A 49 -13.92 -5.76 -0.72
N ASN A 50 -13.40 -6.91 -1.14
CA ASN A 50 -12.75 -7.84 -0.21
C ASN A 50 -11.55 -7.19 0.49
N ASN A 51 -11.46 -7.45 1.78
CA ASN A 51 -10.51 -6.85 2.69
C ASN A 51 -9.11 -7.46 2.56
N VAL A 52 -8.08 -6.69 2.90
CA VAL A 52 -6.72 -7.24 3.12
C VAL A 52 -6.73 -8.20 4.30
N ASN A 53 -5.80 -9.15 4.32
CA ASN A 53 -5.69 -10.10 5.42
C ASN A 53 -5.17 -9.46 6.71
N THR A 54 -4.32 -8.44 6.58
CA THR A 54 -3.73 -7.75 7.72
C THR A 54 -3.88 -6.24 7.60
N GLY A 55 -4.62 -5.64 8.53
CA GLY A 55 -4.77 -4.17 8.62
C GLY A 55 -3.45 -3.50 8.93
N ARG A 56 -3.15 -2.42 8.20
CA ARG A 56 -1.91 -1.65 8.34
C ARG A 56 -2.09 -0.20 7.89
N TYR A 57 -1.36 0.70 8.50
CA TYR A 57 -1.31 2.12 8.13
C TYR A 57 0.09 2.49 7.65
N SER A 58 0.22 3.61 6.97
CA SER A 58 1.51 4.04 6.39
C SER A 58 2.15 3.00 5.48
N SER A 59 1.37 2.06 4.97
CA SER A 59 1.78 1.15 3.91
C SER A 59 1.85 1.88 2.57
N THR A 60 2.33 1.19 1.57
CA THR A 60 2.46 1.74 0.22
C THR A 60 1.81 0.78 -0.77
N ALA A 61 1.30 1.29 -1.87
CA ALA A 61 0.65 0.46 -2.88
C ALA A 61 0.98 0.95 -4.29
N PHE A 62 0.90 0.05 -5.25
CA PHE A 62 0.92 0.33 -6.69
C PHE A 62 -0.04 -0.59 -7.43
N GLY A 63 -0.24 -0.30 -8.71
CA GLY A 63 -1.10 -1.09 -9.58
C GLY A 63 -2.34 -0.34 -10.03
N ILE A 64 -3.35 -1.10 -10.41
CA ILE A 64 -4.65 -0.60 -10.88
C ILE A 64 -5.78 -1.15 -10.01
N GLN A 65 -6.99 -0.64 -10.19
CA GLN A 65 -8.18 -1.02 -9.42
C GLN A 65 -8.44 -2.54 -9.35
N THR A 66 -8.14 -3.28 -10.42
CA THR A 66 -8.38 -4.73 -10.51
C THR A 66 -7.11 -5.58 -10.31
N SER A 67 -5.97 -4.96 -10.10
CA SER A 67 -4.69 -5.66 -9.90
C SER A 67 -3.72 -4.74 -9.18
N ALA A 68 -3.58 -4.89 -7.88
CA ALA A 68 -2.81 -4.02 -7.02
C ALA A 68 -1.96 -4.82 -6.03
N ALA A 69 -0.92 -4.19 -5.51
CA ALA A 69 -0.16 -4.73 -4.40
C ALA A 69 -0.01 -3.66 -3.31
N THR A 70 -0.08 -4.08 -2.06
CA THR A 70 0.24 -3.25 -0.89
C THR A 70 1.34 -3.91 -0.08
N PHE A 71 2.26 -3.11 0.43
CA PHE A 71 3.43 -3.62 1.12
C PHE A 71 3.91 -2.68 2.24
N GLY A 72 4.57 -3.28 3.21
CA GLY A 72 5.09 -2.58 4.37
C GLY A 72 4.01 -2.00 5.27
N GLY A 73 4.34 -0.91 5.92
CA GLY A 73 3.46 -0.22 6.84
C GLY A 73 3.68 -0.62 8.29
N SER A 74 2.76 -0.22 9.12
CA SER A 74 2.75 -0.47 10.56
C SER A 74 1.37 -0.96 11.00
N ASN A 75 1.31 -1.69 12.09
CA ASN A 75 0.07 -2.02 12.77
C ASN A 75 0.31 -2.01 14.30
N PRO A 76 -0.75 -2.06 15.13
CA PRO A 76 -0.60 -1.99 16.58
C PRO A 76 0.27 -3.08 17.20
N SER A 77 0.34 -4.24 16.55
CA SER A 77 1.14 -5.40 17.02
C SER A 77 2.57 -5.38 16.49
N SER A 78 2.81 -4.63 15.39
CA SER A 78 4.12 -4.52 14.78
C SER A 78 4.33 -3.09 14.27
N PRO A 79 5.29 -2.35 14.84
CA PRO A 79 5.56 -0.98 14.41
C PRO A 79 6.05 -0.87 12.96
N ARG A 80 6.42 -1.98 12.36
CA ARG A 80 6.81 -2.09 10.95
C ARG A 80 6.68 -3.52 10.46
N THR A 81 6.23 -3.68 9.23
CA THR A 81 6.12 -4.98 8.58
C THR A 81 6.82 -4.98 7.22
N ALA A 82 7.28 -6.13 6.79
CA ALA A 82 7.73 -6.39 5.44
C ALA A 82 6.63 -7.04 4.58
N ALA A 83 5.51 -7.40 5.19
CA ALA A 83 4.45 -8.16 4.55
C ALA A 83 3.92 -7.46 3.31
N THR A 84 3.67 -8.27 2.29
CA THR A 84 3.14 -7.84 1.01
C THR A 84 1.89 -8.64 0.68
N GLU A 85 0.83 -7.95 0.26
CA GLU A 85 -0.40 -8.57 -0.20
C GLU A 85 -0.72 -8.08 -1.62
N GLN A 86 -1.19 -9.00 -2.45
CA GLN A 86 -1.57 -8.75 -3.83
C GLN A 86 -3.06 -8.97 -4.02
N PHE A 87 -3.69 -8.07 -4.78
CA PHE A 87 -5.09 -8.10 -5.19
C PHE A 87 -5.21 -8.56 -6.64
N ASP A 88 -6.03 -9.57 -6.89
CA ASP A 88 -6.29 -10.12 -8.21
C ASP A 88 -7.57 -9.59 -8.88
N GLY A 89 -8.19 -8.58 -8.29
CA GLY A 89 -9.50 -8.04 -8.68
C GLY A 89 -10.67 -8.59 -7.85
N THR A 90 -10.43 -9.63 -7.06
CA THR A 90 -11.44 -10.28 -6.21
C THR A 90 -10.96 -10.47 -4.79
N SER A 91 -9.76 -11.01 -4.60
CA SER A 91 -9.23 -11.39 -3.30
C SER A 91 -7.80 -10.87 -3.08
N TRP A 92 -7.44 -10.72 -1.81
CA TRP A 92 -6.08 -10.42 -1.39
C TRP A 92 -5.37 -11.69 -0.97
N THR A 93 -4.16 -11.87 -1.46
CA THR A 93 -3.28 -13.00 -1.15
C THR A 93 -1.96 -12.48 -0.63
N GLU A 94 -1.50 -13.04 0.48
CA GLU A 94 -0.17 -12.79 1.00
C GLU A 94 0.86 -13.43 0.04
N VAL A 95 1.86 -12.66 -0.33
CA VAL A 95 2.92 -13.03 -1.27
C VAL A 95 4.29 -12.82 -0.64
N GLY A 96 5.37 -12.95 -1.40
CA GLY A 96 6.72 -12.79 -0.87
C GLY A 96 6.94 -11.43 -0.21
N ASP A 97 7.46 -11.43 1.00
CA ASP A 97 7.74 -10.23 1.80
C ASP A 97 8.89 -9.40 1.21
N MET A 98 8.88 -8.10 1.53
CA MET A 98 10.06 -7.27 1.32
C MET A 98 11.25 -7.79 2.15
N THR A 99 12.46 -7.56 1.67
CA THR A 99 13.68 -7.89 2.41
C THR A 99 13.79 -7.11 3.73
N LEU A 100 13.28 -5.89 3.74
CA LEU A 100 13.36 -4.98 4.87
C LEU A 100 11.99 -4.40 5.24
N ALA A 101 11.58 -4.58 6.49
CA ALA A 101 10.38 -3.94 7.02
C ALA A 101 10.52 -2.40 6.96
N ARG A 102 9.52 -1.74 6.37
CA ARG A 102 9.51 -0.28 6.20
C ARG A 102 8.09 0.28 6.17
N PHE A 103 7.96 1.58 6.40
CA PHE A 103 6.71 2.34 6.32
C PHE A 103 6.94 3.67 5.60
N GLN A 104 5.88 4.29 5.13
CA GLN A 104 5.94 5.58 4.41
C GLN A 104 6.94 5.58 3.25
N SER A 105 7.01 4.48 2.50
CA SER A 105 7.84 4.37 1.30
C SER A 105 7.13 4.97 0.08
N GLY A 106 7.94 5.36 -0.90
CA GLY A 106 7.45 5.65 -2.24
C GLY A 106 7.20 4.36 -3.02
N SER A 107 6.36 4.42 -4.03
CA SER A 107 6.12 3.29 -4.94
C SER A 107 5.83 3.74 -6.35
N ALA A 108 6.16 2.88 -7.30
CA ALA A 108 5.79 3.03 -8.70
C ALA A 108 5.72 1.67 -9.37
N GLY A 109 4.88 1.52 -10.38
CA GLY A 109 4.84 0.31 -11.21
C GLY A 109 3.51 -0.42 -11.20
N THR A 110 3.59 -1.68 -11.60
CA THR A 110 2.48 -2.62 -11.72
C THR A 110 2.72 -3.84 -10.84
N VAL A 111 1.72 -4.70 -10.68
CA VAL A 111 1.83 -5.95 -9.91
C VAL A 111 2.84 -6.97 -10.49
N THR A 112 3.29 -6.78 -11.70
CA THR A 112 4.33 -7.63 -12.34
C THR A 112 5.70 -6.97 -12.44
N SER A 113 5.77 -5.66 -12.20
CA SER A 113 7.01 -4.88 -12.25
C SER A 113 6.84 -3.59 -11.47
N GLY A 114 7.29 -3.55 -10.25
CA GLY A 114 7.12 -2.41 -9.36
C GLY A 114 8.35 -2.11 -8.53
N LEU A 115 8.35 -0.94 -7.93
CA LEU A 115 9.42 -0.46 -7.07
C LEU A 115 8.85 -0.03 -5.71
N CYS A 116 9.52 -0.43 -4.65
CA CYS A 116 9.40 0.14 -3.33
C CYS A 116 10.64 1.00 -3.03
N ILE A 117 10.44 2.28 -2.85
CA ILE A 117 11.52 3.26 -2.84
C ILE A 117 11.63 3.87 -1.45
N SER A 118 12.81 3.79 -0.82
CA SER A 118 13.09 4.47 0.44
C SER A 118 12.14 4.03 1.59
N GLY A 119 11.77 4.94 2.47
CA GLY A 119 10.85 4.73 3.59
C GLY A 119 11.52 4.75 4.95
N GLY A 120 10.71 4.71 6.01
CA GLY A 120 11.16 4.60 7.38
C GLY A 120 11.62 3.18 7.73
N GLY A 121 12.78 3.05 8.35
CA GLY A 121 13.34 1.79 8.84
C GLY A 121 13.37 1.71 10.37
N GLN A 122 13.90 0.63 10.94
CA GLN A 122 13.99 0.40 12.39
C GLN A 122 14.79 1.49 13.12
N PRO A 123 14.35 1.96 14.30
CA PRO A 123 15.09 2.93 15.11
C PRO A 123 16.31 2.35 15.84
N SER A 124 16.62 1.08 15.65
CA SER A 124 17.68 0.38 16.39
C SER A 124 19.09 0.55 15.84
N THR A 125 19.26 1.35 14.78
CA THR A 125 20.59 1.72 14.27
C THR A 125 20.82 3.22 14.43
N PRO A 126 22.04 3.67 14.73
CA PRO A 126 22.36 5.09 15.02
C PRO A 126 22.15 6.05 13.85
N THR A 127 21.83 5.58 12.68
CA THR A 127 21.50 6.36 11.49
C THR A 127 19.99 6.45 11.32
N SER A 128 19.40 7.39 11.99
CA SER A 128 18.10 8.06 11.81
C SER A 128 16.93 7.34 11.10
N GLY A 129 16.86 6.03 11.10
CA GLY A 129 15.66 5.29 10.69
C GLY A 129 15.14 5.49 9.25
N LEU A 130 15.85 6.23 8.42
CA LEU A 130 15.52 6.37 7.00
C LEU A 130 16.20 5.28 6.17
N ARG A 131 15.46 4.72 5.24
CA ARG A 131 15.96 3.76 4.26
C ARG A 131 16.23 4.47 2.94
N THR A 132 17.36 4.20 2.35
CA THR A 132 17.74 4.70 1.02
C THR A 132 17.64 3.64 -0.05
N GLU A 133 17.48 2.39 0.37
CA GLU A 133 17.40 1.23 -0.52
C GLU A 133 16.07 1.20 -1.27
N THR A 134 16.15 0.79 -2.51
CA THR A 134 15.00 0.46 -3.36
C THR A 134 14.90 -1.05 -3.49
N GLU A 135 13.69 -1.59 -3.37
CA GLU A 135 13.40 -2.99 -3.64
C GLU A 135 12.55 -3.11 -4.90
N GLU A 136 12.88 -4.06 -5.73
CA GLU A 136 12.18 -4.36 -6.98
C GLU A 136 11.18 -5.48 -6.75
N TRP A 137 9.96 -5.28 -7.25
CA TRP A 137 8.90 -6.27 -7.26
C TRP A 137 8.79 -6.88 -8.66
N THR A 138 8.79 -8.21 -8.75
CA THR A 138 8.71 -8.94 -10.02
C THR A 138 7.50 -9.86 -10.16
N GLY A 139 6.48 -9.64 -9.32
CA GLY A 139 5.20 -10.35 -9.37
C GLY A 139 5.04 -11.46 -8.34
N ASP A 140 6.10 -12.19 -7.99
CA ASP A 140 6.04 -13.29 -7.03
C ASP A 140 6.84 -13.04 -5.75
N TYR A 141 7.83 -12.15 -5.79
CA TYR A 141 8.66 -11.80 -4.63
C TYR A 141 9.32 -10.43 -4.80
N VAL A 142 9.73 -9.86 -3.69
CA VAL A 142 10.50 -8.60 -3.66
C VAL A 142 11.99 -8.92 -3.64
N ALA A 143 12.72 -8.46 -4.63
CA ALA A 143 14.16 -8.56 -4.67
C ALA A 143 14.81 -7.21 -4.28
N ALA A 144 15.88 -7.26 -3.51
CA ALA A 144 16.66 -6.06 -3.21
C ALA A 144 17.33 -5.56 -4.51
N ALA A 145 16.90 -4.41 -5.01
CA ALA A 145 17.58 -3.72 -6.08
C ALA A 145 18.66 -2.82 -5.47
N SER A 146 19.92 -3.10 -5.74
CA SER A 146 20.99 -2.18 -5.40
C SER A 146 21.05 -1.08 -6.47
N VAL A 147 20.54 0.09 -6.14
CA VAL A 147 20.85 1.28 -6.94
C VAL A 147 22.25 1.75 -6.56
N THR A 148 23.24 1.38 -7.35
CA THR A 148 24.57 1.98 -7.25
C THR A 148 24.49 3.40 -7.80
N SER A 149 24.58 4.40 -6.91
CA SER A 149 24.85 5.77 -7.33
C SER A 149 26.27 5.84 -7.90
N SER A 150 26.37 6.09 -9.17
CA SER A 150 27.63 6.49 -9.82
C SER A 150 27.98 7.94 -9.46
#